data_889e18f8ac599123190fcfc2b33950dd
#
_entry.id   889e18f8ac599123190fcfc2b33950dd
#
_cell.length_a   1.000
_cell.length_b   1.000
_cell.length_c   1.000
_cell.angle_alpha   90.00
_cell.angle_beta   90.00
_cell.angle_gamma   90.00
#
_symmetry.space_group_name_H-M   'P 1'
#
loop_
_entity.id
_entity.type
_entity.pdbx_description
1 polymer ?
#
loop_
_entity_poly.entity_id
_entity_poly.type
_entity_poly.pdbx_seq_one_letter_code
_entity_poly.pdbx_strand_id
1 'polypeptide(L)' 'EEILVVPATAVQRVGQLTMVEVVQDKRVSRRNVRLGRTLDSVVEVLSGLTAGEVVVAR' A
#
# COMPACT_ATOMS: atom_id res chain seq x y z
N GLU A 1 11.70 13.44 -8.51
CA GLU A 1 11.52 12.02 -8.14
C GLU A 1 10.19 11.84 -7.46
N GLU A 2 9.41 10.88 -7.92
CA GLU A 2 8.09 10.63 -7.36
C GLU A 2 8.17 9.66 -6.20
N ILE A 3 7.44 9.98 -5.13
CA ILE A 3 7.32 9.09 -3.99
C ILE A 3 5.88 8.63 -3.91
N LEU A 4 5.69 7.32 -3.84
CA LEU A 4 4.37 6.74 -3.73
C LEU A 4 4.08 6.48 -2.24
N VAL A 5 2.97 7.02 -1.74
CA VAL A 5 2.60 6.85 -0.35
C VAL A 5 1.17 6.32 -0.24
N VAL A 6 0.90 5.62 0.84
CA VAL A 6 -0.45 5.14 1.17
C VAL A 6 -0.74 5.49 2.62
N PRO A 7 -2.02 5.64 2.99
CA PRO A 7 -2.35 5.82 4.40
C PRO A 7 -1.88 4.62 5.22
N ALA A 8 -1.40 4.89 6.43
CA ALA A 8 -0.93 3.81 7.30
C ALA A 8 -2.03 2.78 7.56
N THR A 9 -3.29 3.23 7.56
CA THR A 9 -4.44 2.33 7.77
C THR A 9 -4.67 1.38 6.61
N ALA A 10 -4.06 1.61 5.45
CA ALA A 10 -4.19 0.72 4.30
C ALA A 10 -3.23 -0.46 4.37
N VAL A 11 -2.23 -0.40 5.22
CA VAL A 11 -1.20 -1.43 5.30
C VAL A 11 -1.66 -2.55 6.22
N GLN A 12 -1.54 -3.78 5.77
CA GLN A 12 -1.84 -4.97 6.55
C GLN A 12 -0.57 -5.76 6.74
N ARG A 13 -0.39 -6.29 7.94
CA ARG A 13 0.75 -7.15 8.24
C ARG A 13 0.25 -8.55 8.54
N VAL A 14 0.78 -9.50 7.79
CA VAL A 14 0.46 -10.91 7.96
C VAL A 14 1.78 -11.64 8.15
N GLY A 15 2.07 -12.04 9.38
CA GLY A 15 3.38 -12.59 9.68
C GLY A 15 4.46 -11.55 9.45
N GLN A 16 5.41 -11.86 8.59
CA GLN A 16 6.48 -10.94 8.21
C GLN A 16 6.21 -10.22 6.89
N LEU A 17 5.01 -10.42 6.33
CA LEU A 17 4.66 -9.81 5.06
C LEU A 17 3.88 -8.53 5.29
N THR A 18 4.11 -7.55 4.43
CA THR A 18 3.32 -6.33 4.39
C THR A 18 2.52 -6.33 3.10
N MET A 19 1.23 -6.05 3.22
CA MET A 19 0.31 -6.12 2.10
C MET A 19 -0.62 -4.92 2.09
N VAL A 20 -1.12 -4.60 0.91
CA VAL A 20 -2.23 -3.66 0.76
C VAL A 20 -3.29 -4.32 -0.10
N GLU A 21 -4.52 -3.89 0.08
CA GLU A 21 -5.62 -4.33 -0.76
C GLU A 21 -5.80 -3.30 -1.87
N VAL A 22 -5.78 -3.78 -3.11
CA VAL A 22 -5.91 -2.93 -4.30
C VAL A 22 -7.26 -3.23 -4.93
N VAL A 23 -8.00 -2.18 -5.29
CA VAL A 23 -9.28 -2.30 -5.97
C VAL A 23 -9.04 -2.08 -7.46
N GLN A 24 -9.43 -3.06 -8.27
CA GLN A 24 -9.30 -2.98 -9.70
C GLN A 24 -10.48 -3.70 -10.34
N ASP A 25 -11.20 -3.02 -11.21
CA ASP A 25 -12.37 -3.58 -11.91
C ASP A 25 -13.38 -4.17 -10.94
N LYS A 26 -13.66 -3.45 -9.85
CA LYS A 26 -14.60 -3.82 -8.80
C LYS A 26 -14.18 -5.06 -8.03
N ARG A 27 -12.92 -5.43 -8.14
CA ARG A 27 -12.36 -6.58 -7.41
C ARG A 27 -11.28 -6.08 -6.46
N VAL A 28 -11.22 -6.71 -5.31
CA VAL A 28 -10.19 -6.42 -4.31
C VAL A 28 -9.19 -7.56 -4.32
N SER A 29 -7.92 -7.22 -4.48
CA SER A 29 -6.86 -8.21 -4.40
C SER A 29 -5.80 -7.71 -3.46
N ARG A 30 -5.14 -8.66 -2.79
CA ARG A 30 -4.02 -8.34 -1.91
C ARG A 30 -2.75 -8.33 -2.71
N ARG A 31 -1.91 -7.36 -2.37
CA ARG A 31 -0.64 -7.22 -3.06
C ARG A 31 0.46 -7.03 -2.05
N ASN A 32 1.53 -7.81 -2.17
CA ASN A 32 2.71 -7.64 -1.34
C ASN A 32 3.39 -6.34 -1.72
N VAL A 33 3.77 -5.57 -0.72
CA VAL A 33 4.45 -4.30 -0.94
C VAL A 33 5.70 -4.24 -0.08
N ARG A 34 6.66 -3.47 -0.55
CA ARG A 34 7.84 -3.16 0.23
C ARG A 34 7.72 -1.71 0.68
N LEU A 35 7.80 -1.51 1.99
CA LEU A 35 7.59 -0.19 2.58
C LEU A 35 8.91 0.49 2.86
N GLY A 36 8.88 1.82 2.77
CA GLY A 36 9.98 2.67 3.17
C GLY A 36 9.67 3.35 4.49
N ARG A 37 9.84 4.66 4.51
CA ARG A 37 9.68 5.44 5.73
C ARG A 37 8.22 5.70 6.04
N THR A 38 7.93 5.82 7.34
CA THR A 38 6.64 6.28 7.80
C THR A 38 6.71 7.79 8.00
N LEU A 39 5.76 8.51 7.39
CA LEU A 39 5.69 9.96 7.45
C LEU A 39 4.33 10.34 8.02
N ASP A 40 4.28 10.62 9.30
CA ASP A 40 3.03 10.93 9.99
C ASP A 40 2.02 9.79 9.80
N SER A 41 0.93 10.07 9.09
CA SER A 41 -0.14 9.09 8.90
C SER A 41 -0.03 8.33 7.58
N VAL A 42 1.05 8.52 6.83
CA VAL A 42 1.26 7.83 5.56
C VAL A 42 2.55 7.05 5.59
N VAL A 43 2.63 6.04 4.73
CA VAL A 43 3.80 5.17 4.63
C VAL A 43 4.25 5.15 3.18
N GLU A 44 5.55 5.30 2.99
CA GLU A 44 6.16 5.24 1.67
C GLU A 44 6.15 3.80 1.15
N VAL A 45 5.77 3.62 -0.11
CA VAL A 45 5.79 2.32 -0.77
C VAL A 45 6.91 2.32 -1.78
N LEU A 46 7.88 1.43 -1.59
CA LEU A 46 9.06 1.35 -2.45
C LEU A 46 8.81 0.47 -3.66
N SER A 47 7.98 -0.56 -3.52
CA SER A 47 7.66 -1.46 -4.63
C SER A 47 6.36 -2.17 -4.36
N GLY A 48 5.76 -2.72 -5.41
CA GLY A 48 4.54 -3.49 -5.30
C GLY A 48 3.29 -2.73 -5.73
N LEU A 49 3.38 -1.42 -5.88
CA LEU A 49 2.26 -0.59 -6.33
C LEU A 49 2.69 0.30 -7.47
N THR A 50 1.72 0.67 -8.28
CA THR A 50 1.90 1.63 -9.37
C THR A 50 1.07 2.86 -9.06
N ALA A 51 1.58 4.03 -9.45
CA ALA A 51 0.85 5.28 -9.24
C ALA A 51 -0.51 5.20 -9.94
N GLY A 52 -1.54 5.68 -9.24
CA GLY A 52 -2.90 5.66 -9.76
C GLY A 52 -3.73 4.47 -9.30
N GLU A 53 -3.11 3.46 -8.71
CA GLU A 53 -3.88 2.34 -8.17
C GLU A 53 -4.65 2.76 -6.93
N VAL A 54 -5.84 2.21 -6.77
CA VAL A 54 -6.71 2.52 -5.63
C VAL A 54 -6.51 1.46 -4.57
N VAL A 55 -6.23 1.89 -3.35
CA VAL A 55 -6.05 0.97 -2.22
C VAL A 55 -7.17 1.19 -1.21
N VAL A 56 -7.45 0.14 -0.44
CA VAL A 56 -8.47 0.20 0.61
C VAL A 56 -7.81 0.67 1.89
N ALA A 57 -8.30 1.79 2.43
CA ALA A 57 -7.87 2.31 3.73
C ALA A 57 -8.92 1.94 4.78
N ARG A 58 -8.45 1.54 5.96
CA ARG A 58 -9.34 1.11 7.04
C ARG A 58 -9.15 1.93 8.28
#